data_f6042cd2c8b1d6b00a95bcbb8642a27b
#
_entry.id   f6042cd2c8b1d6b00a95bcbb8642a27b
#
_cell.length_a   1.000
_cell.length_b   1.000
_cell.length_c   1.000
_cell.angle_alpha   90.00
_cell.angle_beta   90.00
_cell.angle_gamma   90.00
#
_symmetry.space_group_name_H-M   'P 1'
#
loop_
_entity.id
_entity.type
_entity.pdbx_description
1 polymer ?
#
loop_
_entity_poly.entity_id
_entity_poly.type
_entity_poly.pdbx_seq_one_letter_code
_entity_poly.pdbx_strand_id
1 'polypeptide(L)'
;MATDVAGYSRLIGADESGTLQALKAIRAELIDPTIASHNGRLVKTTGDGLLVEFASVVDALRCATEVQVGMVERNATAPADKRIEFRIGINMGDIVVEDGDIFGDGVNVAARLDGLAEPGGICVSARVQEDAAGKLDLAFEDIGEQALKNIARPVRAYSVATGPVSATAPKAPTLPLPDKPSIAVLPFANMSGDPEQEYFADGMVEEIIRALSRIRWLFVIARNSSFTYKGQAIDTKQVGRELGVRYMLEGSVRNGSGRVRITAQLIEAETGGHLWADRFDGSLEDVFELQDQDAVSVAGIIEPTLQAAEIRRSSERPTNDLTAYDVYLRALANFPWPSKAQGTEALNLFEQAIARDPGFAPALGWAAVCHTRLRLDGHAEDPETSRRKARSLAQQALVLAGGDPGVLANVALVLGDDESVEISSAIALIDRSLALNPSSARAWFISGLLRVLVGECDKAIEHLQTCPRLGPMSGVADPARVYRRERWAAYMSYASSAWFCPPNMCLPPNPAIRCRMTSSSRSSGWSARRWPRLSISTAPSTMSSPRSHQVSRRSPSSRGSTGCSNLMAG
;
A
#
# COMPACT_ATOMS: atom_id res chain seq x y z
N MET A 1 -17.54 -30.44 22.20
CA MET A 1 -16.55 -29.34 22.29
C MET A 1 -15.27 -29.80 21.63
N ALA A 2 -14.74 -28.98 20.75
CA ALA A 2 -13.40 -29.17 20.16
C ALA A 2 -12.52 -27.97 20.56
N THR A 3 -11.23 -28.21 20.73
CA THR A 3 -10.27 -27.14 21.05
C THR A 3 -9.04 -27.29 20.16
N ASP A 4 -8.40 -26.16 19.85
CA ASP A 4 -7.17 -26.07 19.09
C ASP A 4 -6.24 -25.01 19.70
N VAL A 5 -4.92 -25.16 19.52
CA VAL A 5 -3.94 -24.17 19.99
C VAL A 5 -3.67 -23.15 18.90
N ALA A 6 -3.95 -21.88 19.15
CA ALA A 6 -3.69 -20.80 18.22
C ALA A 6 -2.20 -20.67 17.89
N GLY A 7 -1.84 -20.85 16.62
CA GLY A 7 -0.46 -20.73 16.15
C GLY A 7 0.49 -21.82 16.65
N TYR A 8 0.00 -23.02 16.87
CA TYR A 8 0.80 -24.16 17.37
C TYR A 8 2.08 -24.41 16.57
N SER A 9 2.01 -24.41 15.24
CA SER A 9 3.19 -24.61 14.39
C SER A 9 4.29 -23.56 14.63
N ARG A 10 3.90 -22.32 14.95
CA ARG A 10 4.85 -21.24 15.28
C ARG A 10 5.52 -21.50 16.63
N LEU A 11 4.75 -21.92 17.62
CA LEU A 11 5.26 -22.23 18.97
C LEU A 11 6.22 -23.41 18.95
N ILE A 12 5.87 -24.51 18.25
CA ILE A 12 6.72 -25.66 18.05
C ILE A 12 7.98 -25.31 17.27
N GLY A 13 7.86 -24.49 16.22
CA GLY A 13 9.02 -24.05 15.43
C GLY A 13 10.01 -23.18 16.21
N ALA A 14 9.54 -22.49 17.24
CA ALA A 14 10.38 -21.65 18.11
C ALA A 14 11.04 -22.46 19.25
N ASP A 15 10.27 -23.33 19.91
CA ASP A 15 10.73 -24.16 21.04
C ASP A 15 9.82 -25.39 21.17
N GLU A 16 10.16 -26.47 20.47
CA GLU A 16 9.35 -27.69 20.45
C GLU A 16 9.24 -28.33 21.84
N SER A 17 10.37 -28.52 22.51
CA SER A 17 10.41 -29.21 23.82
C SER A 17 9.70 -28.39 24.90
N GLY A 18 9.93 -27.07 24.94
CA GLY A 18 9.31 -26.18 25.91
C GLY A 18 7.80 -26.05 25.67
N THR A 19 7.36 -25.97 24.41
CA THR A 19 5.93 -25.87 24.06
C THR A 19 5.17 -27.15 24.43
N LEU A 20 5.73 -28.34 24.15
CA LEU A 20 5.13 -29.62 24.51
C LEU A 20 5.05 -29.78 26.04
N GLN A 21 6.08 -29.37 26.77
CA GLN A 21 6.10 -29.44 28.22
C GLN A 21 5.06 -28.51 28.83
N ALA A 22 4.98 -27.27 28.34
CA ALA A 22 3.99 -26.28 28.76
C ALA A 22 2.55 -26.75 28.50
N LEU A 23 2.29 -27.31 27.29
CA LEU A 23 0.98 -27.84 26.95
C LEU A 23 0.57 -29.02 27.84
N LYS A 24 1.50 -29.93 28.15
CA LYS A 24 1.24 -31.02 29.10
C LYS A 24 0.92 -30.52 30.52
N ALA A 25 1.64 -29.50 30.99
CA ALA A 25 1.39 -28.88 32.29
C ALA A 25 0.01 -28.20 32.32
N ILE A 26 -0.34 -27.42 31.30
CA ILE A 26 -1.65 -26.75 31.18
C ILE A 26 -2.77 -27.80 31.19
N ARG A 27 -2.61 -28.89 30.47
CA ARG A 27 -3.62 -29.97 30.48
C ARG A 27 -3.80 -30.55 31.86
N ALA A 28 -2.72 -30.98 32.50
CA ALA A 28 -2.76 -31.68 33.78
C ALA A 28 -3.28 -30.76 34.94
N GLU A 29 -2.94 -29.47 34.90
CA GLU A 29 -3.21 -28.55 36.00
C GLU A 29 -4.49 -27.75 35.83
N LEU A 30 -4.97 -27.53 34.61
CA LEU A 30 -6.13 -26.72 34.30
C LEU A 30 -7.19 -27.47 33.51
N ILE A 31 -6.87 -27.98 32.29
CA ILE A 31 -7.90 -28.41 31.35
C ILE A 31 -8.55 -29.73 31.81
N ASP A 32 -7.77 -30.77 32.08
CA ASP A 32 -8.29 -32.09 32.45
C ASP A 32 -9.10 -32.03 33.77
N PRO A 33 -8.69 -31.31 34.84
CA PRO A 33 -9.52 -31.10 36.01
C PRO A 33 -10.80 -30.33 35.75
N THR A 34 -10.76 -29.27 34.91
CA THR A 34 -11.97 -28.47 34.60
C THR A 34 -12.95 -29.28 33.77
N ILE A 35 -12.50 -30.12 32.82
CA ILE A 35 -13.36 -31.04 32.08
C ILE A 35 -14.07 -31.98 33.07
N ALA A 36 -13.35 -32.56 34.00
CA ALA A 36 -13.91 -33.49 34.98
C ALA A 36 -14.91 -32.82 35.94
N SER A 37 -14.63 -31.58 36.40
CA SER A 37 -15.54 -30.83 37.30
C SER A 37 -16.88 -30.46 36.66
N HIS A 38 -16.88 -30.36 35.30
CA HIS A 38 -18.11 -30.07 34.54
C HIS A 38 -18.69 -31.32 33.84
N ASN A 39 -18.45 -32.51 34.35
CA ASN A 39 -18.98 -33.79 33.85
C ASN A 39 -18.64 -34.08 32.39
N GLY A 40 -17.51 -33.50 31.90
CA GLY A 40 -17.02 -33.76 30.55
C GLY A 40 -16.21 -35.05 30.44
N ARG A 41 -16.28 -35.68 29.30
CA ARG A 41 -15.45 -36.84 28.95
C ARG A 41 -14.45 -36.46 27.86
N LEU A 42 -13.17 -36.50 28.15
CA LEU A 42 -12.14 -36.40 27.14
C LEU A 42 -12.21 -37.61 26.23
N VAL A 43 -12.48 -37.43 24.94
CA VAL A 43 -12.61 -38.49 23.95
C VAL A 43 -11.24 -38.80 23.35
N LYS A 44 -10.61 -37.79 22.79
CA LYS A 44 -9.27 -37.93 22.21
C LYS A 44 -8.51 -36.62 22.15
N THR A 45 -7.20 -36.72 21.96
CA THR A 45 -6.31 -35.62 21.65
C THR A 45 -5.95 -35.66 20.16
N THR A 46 -5.95 -34.53 19.50
CA THR A 46 -5.67 -34.36 18.06
C THR A 46 -4.41 -33.52 17.86
N GLY A 47 -3.27 -34.02 18.38
CA GLY A 47 -2.03 -33.24 18.37
C GLY A 47 -2.03 -32.13 19.39
N ASP A 48 -2.36 -30.93 18.99
CA ASP A 48 -2.49 -29.72 19.80
C ASP A 48 -3.90 -29.45 20.30
N GLY A 49 -4.90 -30.15 19.75
CA GLY A 49 -6.30 -30.00 20.09
C GLY A 49 -6.86 -31.12 20.97
N LEU A 50 -8.07 -30.90 21.49
CA LEU A 50 -8.84 -31.86 22.31
C LEU A 50 -10.25 -31.97 21.78
N LEU A 51 -10.79 -33.20 21.81
CA LEU A 51 -12.20 -33.47 21.59
C LEU A 51 -12.84 -33.94 22.89
N VAL A 52 -13.86 -33.21 23.35
CA VAL A 52 -14.51 -33.45 24.63
C VAL A 52 -16.01 -33.58 24.43
N GLU A 53 -16.61 -34.59 25.04
CA GLU A 53 -18.06 -34.80 25.08
C GLU A 53 -18.63 -34.29 26.40
N PHE A 54 -19.80 -33.65 26.33
CA PHE A 54 -20.60 -33.22 27.45
C PHE A 54 -22.05 -33.65 27.27
N ALA A 55 -22.70 -34.06 28.33
CA ALA A 55 -24.13 -34.36 28.34
C ALA A 55 -25.00 -33.08 28.36
N SER A 56 -24.43 -31.93 28.68
CA SER A 56 -25.10 -30.65 28.83
C SER A 56 -24.35 -29.54 28.10
N VAL A 57 -25.07 -28.73 27.32
CA VAL A 57 -24.57 -27.51 26.71
C VAL A 57 -24.07 -26.50 27.77
N VAL A 58 -24.80 -26.42 28.89
CA VAL A 58 -24.46 -25.53 30.00
C VAL A 58 -23.08 -25.92 30.60
N ASP A 59 -22.87 -27.22 30.81
CA ASP A 59 -21.61 -27.71 31.35
C ASP A 59 -20.45 -27.51 30.38
N ALA A 60 -20.68 -27.72 29.07
CA ALA A 60 -19.70 -27.46 28.04
C ALA A 60 -19.27 -25.97 28.00
N LEU A 61 -20.23 -25.06 28.09
CA LEU A 61 -19.97 -23.61 28.10
C LEU A 61 -19.26 -23.15 29.37
N ARG A 62 -19.67 -23.66 30.55
CA ARG A 62 -19.00 -23.35 31.81
C ARG A 62 -17.55 -23.82 31.80
N CYS A 63 -17.33 -25.07 31.37
CA CYS A 63 -15.98 -25.63 31.20
C CYS A 63 -15.13 -24.76 30.26
N ALA A 64 -15.64 -24.41 29.10
CA ALA A 64 -14.93 -23.60 28.12
C ALA A 64 -14.57 -22.21 28.67
N THR A 65 -15.52 -21.57 29.36
CA THR A 65 -15.32 -20.24 29.98
C THR A 65 -14.25 -20.29 31.08
N GLU A 66 -14.34 -21.29 31.96
CA GLU A 66 -13.37 -21.46 33.06
C GLU A 66 -11.95 -21.76 32.53
N VAL A 67 -11.84 -22.59 31.51
CA VAL A 67 -10.54 -22.85 30.84
C VAL A 67 -9.97 -21.54 30.26
N GLN A 68 -10.76 -20.74 29.56
CA GLN A 68 -10.26 -19.49 28.97
C GLN A 68 -9.86 -18.47 30.04
N VAL A 69 -10.62 -18.35 31.14
CA VAL A 69 -10.25 -17.48 32.26
C VAL A 69 -8.94 -17.94 32.91
N GLY A 70 -8.78 -19.22 33.17
CA GLY A 70 -7.53 -19.77 33.71
C GLY A 70 -6.32 -19.61 32.79
N MET A 71 -6.55 -19.63 31.48
CA MET A 71 -5.49 -19.35 30.49
C MET A 71 -5.08 -17.87 30.47
N VAL A 72 -6.01 -16.94 30.65
CA VAL A 72 -5.69 -15.49 30.77
C VAL A 72 -4.75 -15.26 31.98
N GLU A 73 -5.04 -15.86 33.12
CA GLU A 73 -4.21 -15.75 34.33
C GLU A 73 -2.81 -16.32 34.11
N ARG A 74 -2.71 -17.50 33.48
CA ARG A 74 -1.41 -18.13 33.17
C ARG A 74 -0.59 -17.32 32.17
N ASN A 75 -1.21 -16.80 31.14
CA ASN A 75 -0.58 -16.00 30.11
C ASN A 75 -0.17 -14.59 30.59
N ALA A 76 -0.71 -14.11 31.73
CA ALA A 76 -0.36 -12.80 32.28
C ALA A 76 1.13 -12.67 32.62
N THR A 77 1.78 -13.77 33.04
CA THR A 77 3.19 -13.81 33.40
C THR A 77 4.09 -14.34 32.29
N ALA A 78 3.52 -14.91 31.22
CA ALA A 78 4.27 -15.49 30.10
C ALA A 78 4.70 -14.42 29.08
N PRO A 79 5.94 -14.50 28.54
CA PRO A 79 6.37 -13.69 27.42
C PRO A 79 5.41 -13.84 26.23
N ALA A 80 5.18 -12.77 25.48
CA ALA A 80 4.17 -12.73 24.41
C ALA A 80 4.40 -13.80 23.31
N ASP A 81 5.65 -14.13 23.03
CA ASP A 81 6.08 -15.12 22.05
C ASP A 81 5.89 -16.57 22.51
N LYS A 82 5.71 -16.80 23.83
CA LYS A 82 5.51 -18.12 24.47
C LYS A 82 4.09 -18.35 24.99
N ARG A 83 3.17 -17.40 24.80
CA ARG A 83 1.78 -17.56 25.23
C ARG A 83 1.10 -18.67 24.43
N ILE A 84 0.38 -19.52 25.17
CA ILE A 84 -0.48 -20.57 24.60
C ILE A 84 -1.93 -20.12 24.75
N GLU A 85 -2.63 -19.99 23.65
CA GLU A 85 -4.03 -19.56 23.61
C GLU A 85 -4.85 -20.63 22.90
N PHE A 86 -5.97 -21.04 23.52
CA PHE A 86 -6.87 -22.01 22.92
C PHE A 86 -7.99 -21.32 22.16
N ARG A 87 -8.42 -21.94 21.07
CA ARG A 87 -9.68 -21.68 20.38
C ARG A 87 -10.61 -22.81 20.73
N ILE A 88 -11.85 -22.49 21.07
CA ILE A 88 -12.83 -23.47 21.51
C ILE A 88 -14.08 -23.41 20.64
N GLY A 89 -14.45 -24.52 20.03
CA GLY A 89 -15.66 -24.69 19.24
C GLY A 89 -16.68 -25.60 19.96
N ILE A 90 -17.93 -25.16 20.14
CA ILE A 90 -18.96 -25.97 20.77
C ILE A 90 -20.16 -26.13 19.82
N ASN A 91 -20.54 -27.36 19.60
CA ASN A 91 -21.74 -27.68 18.82
C ASN A 91 -22.58 -28.74 19.54
N MET A 92 -23.90 -28.66 19.34
CA MET A 92 -24.85 -29.68 19.79
C MET A 92 -25.37 -30.46 18.58
N GLY A 93 -25.23 -31.77 18.61
CA GLY A 93 -25.69 -32.67 17.55
C GLY A 93 -25.58 -34.13 17.93
N ASP A 94 -26.18 -34.99 17.12
CA ASP A 94 -26.09 -36.43 17.31
C ASP A 94 -24.68 -36.93 17.07
N ILE A 95 -24.23 -37.86 17.89
CA ILE A 95 -22.94 -38.51 17.80
C ILE A 95 -23.10 -40.03 17.75
N VAL A 96 -22.22 -40.69 17.01
CA VAL A 96 -22.05 -42.14 17.02
C VAL A 96 -20.84 -42.47 17.87
N VAL A 97 -20.98 -43.37 18.81
CA VAL A 97 -19.89 -43.82 19.68
C VAL A 97 -19.44 -45.22 19.22
N GLU A 98 -18.17 -45.34 18.77
CA GLU A 98 -17.54 -46.61 18.36
C GLU A 98 -16.18 -46.72 19.01
N ASP A 99 -15.90 -47.82 19.67
CA ASP A 99 -14.61 -48.12 20.33
C ASP A 99 -14.10 -46.98 21.28
N GLY A 100 -15.04 -46.24 21.88
CA GLY A 100 -14.67 -45.13 22.79
C GLY A 100 -14.42 -43.77 22.11
N ASP A 101 -14.38 -43.72 20.78
CA ASP A 101 -14.30 -42.51 19.97
C ASP A 101 -15.72 -42.02 19.58
N ILE A 102 -15.86 -40.76 19.16
CA ILE A 102 -17.10 -40.18 18.71
C ILE A 102 -16.99 -39.68 17.26
N PHE A 103 -18.03 -39.95 16.49
CA PHE A 103 -18.15 -39.59 15.08
C PHE A 103 -19.48 -38.90 14.80
N GLY A 104 -19.57 -38.16 13.71
CA GLY A 104 -20.79 -37.54 13.21
C GLY A 104 -20.59 -36.11 12.76
N ASP A 105 -21.59 -35.59 12.03
CA ASP A 105 -21.57 -34.21 11.54
C ASP A 105 -21.44 -33.19 12.68
N GLY A 106 -22.05 -33.50 13.85
CA GLY A 106 -21.94 -32.64 15.03
C GLY A 106 -20.50 -32.45 15.53
N VAL A 107 -19.67 -33.51 15.43
CA VAL A 107 -18.23 -33.43 15.78
C VAL A 107 -17.46 -32.57 14.78
N ASN A 108 -17.75 -32.78 13.48
CA ASN A 108 -17.12 -32.01 12.41
C ASN A 108 -17.45 -30.50 12.51
N VAL A 109 -18.70 -30.17 12.86
CA VAL A 109 -19.09 -28.77 13.07
C VAL A 109 -18.33 -28.16 14.24
N ALA A 110 -18.21 -28.84 15.40
CA ALA A 110 -17.45 -28.35 16.55
C ALA A 110 -15.99 -28.07 16.17
N ALA A 111 -15.34 -29.00 15.43
CA ALA A 111 -13.97 -28.87 14.94
C ALA A 111 -13.80 -27.85 13.78
N ARG A 112 -14.83 -27.18 13.34
CA ARG A 112 -14.76 -26.03 12.42
C ARG A 112 -15.10 -24.72 13.12
N LEU A 113 -15.90 -24.81 14.19
CA LEU A 113 -16.21 -23.65 15.02
C LEU A 113 -15.00 -23.19 15.85
N ASP A 114 -14.11 -24.12 16.28
CA ASP A 114 -12.85 -23.75 16.94
C ASP A 114 -11.96 -22.88 16.01
N GLY A 115 -11.93 -23.21 14.72
CA GLY A 115 -11.21 -22.40 13.73
C GLY A 115 -11.79 -21.00 13.50
N LEU A 116 -13.06 -20.76 13.84
CA LEU A 116 -13.72 -19.45 13.77
C LEU A 116 -13.51 -18.63 15.04
N ALA A 117 -13.16 -19.27 16.15
CA ALA A 117 -12.90 -18.59 17.42
C ALA A 117 -11.60 -17.77 17.34
N GLU A 118 -11.61 -16.59 17.91
CA GLU A 118 -10.39 -15.83 18.15
C GLU A 118 -9.47 -16.56 19.16
N PRO A 119 -8.16 -16.32 19.14
CA PRO A 119 -7.27 -16.82 20.18
C PRO A 119 -7.76 -16.43 21.58
N GLY A 120 -7.96 -17.39 22.47
CA GLY A 120 -8.58 -17.19 23.78
C GLY A 120 -10.13 -17.09 23.73
N GLY A 121 -10.75 -17.27 22.56
CA GLY A 121 -12.18 -17.16 22.36
C GLY A 121 -12.95 -18.49 22.32
N ILE A 122 -14.28 -18.40 22.33
CA ILE A 122 -15.21 -19.51 22.24
C ILE A 122 -16.20 -19.21 21.11
N CYS A 123 -16.39 -20.15 20.18
CA CYS A 123 -17.39 -20.06 19.11
C CYS A 123 -18.41 -21.19 19.24
N VAL A 124 -19.69 -20.87 19.10
CA VAL A 124 -20.77 -21.83 19.29
C VAL A 124 -21.75 -21.83 18.13
N SER A 125 -22.44 -22.97 17.87
CA SER A 125 -23.54 -23.02 16.92
C SER A 125 -24.81 -22.38 17.47
N ALA A 126 -25.75 -22.00 16.59
CA ALA A 126 -27.06 -21.46 16.96
C ALA A 126 -27.80 -22.34 17.96
N ARG A 127 -27.77 -23.68 17.75
CA ARG A 127 -28.38 -24.61 18.70
C ARG A 127 -27.84 -24.52 20.12
N VAL A 128 -26.52 -24.31 20.25
CA VAL A 128 -25.85 -24.14 21.55
C VAL A 128 -26.28 -22.81 22.18
N GLN A 129 -26.33 -21.74 21.40
CA GLN A 129 -26.77 -20.43 21.85
C GLN A 129 -28.22 -20.45 22.31
N GLU A 130 -29.12 -21.06 21.53
CA GLU A 130 -30.57 -21.20 21.85
C GLU A 130 -30.76 -21.98 23.15
N ASP A 131 -30.06 -23.11 23.33
CA ASP A 131 -30.18 -23.94 24.53
C ASP A 131 -29.55 -23.31 25.78
N ALA A 132 -28.51 -22.47 25.61
CA ALA A 132 -27.87 -21.75 26.70
C ALA A 132 -28.61 -20.46 27.10
N ALA A 133 -29.44 -19.91 26.21
CA ALA A 133 -30.14 -18.65 26.44
C ALA A 133 -30.99 -18.68 27.71
N GLY A 134 -30.80 -17.75 28.61
CA GLY A 134 -31.48 -17.64 29.92
C GLY A 134 -31.04 -18.65 30.99
N LYS A 135 -30.11 -19.60 30.66
CA LYS A 135 -29.52 -20.52 31.66
C LYS A 135 -28.13 -20.09 32.13
N LEU A 136 -27.45 -19.28 31.35
CA LEU A 136 -26.14 -18.73 31.66
C LEU A 136 -26.14 -17.22 31.39
N ASP A 137 -25.44 -16.50 32.25
CA ASP A 137 -25.21 -15.05 32.07
C ASP A 137 -23.98 -14.83 31.20
N LEU A 138 -24.10 -15.22 29.92
CA LEU A 138 -23.07 -15.09 28.88
C LEU A 138 -23.63 -14.24 27.72
N ALA A 139 -22.81 -13.32 27.23
CA ALA A 139 -23.15 -12.56 26.04
C ALA A 139 -22.73 -13.34 24.79
N PHE A 140 -23.68 -13.47 23.86
CA PHE A 140 -23.46 -14.12 22.56
C PHE A 140 -23.51 -13.06 21.47
N GLU A 141 -22.45 -12.96 20.68
CA GLU A 141 -22.37 -12.09 19.51
C GLU A 141 -22.60 -12.93 18.25
N ASP A 142 -23.59 -12.56 17.46
CA ASP A 142 -23.93 -13.25 16.21
C ASP A 142 -22.89 -12.96 15.12
N ILE A 143 -22.14 -13.95 14.69
CA ILE A 143 -21.17 -13.86 13.60
C ILE A 143 -21.75 -14.33 12.25
N GLY A 144 -23.05 -14.55 12.19
CA GLY A 144 -23.79 -14.88 10.96
C GLY A 144 -23.71 -16.34 10.52
N GLU A 145 -24.18 -16.59 9.31
CA GLU A 145 -24.11 -17.92 8.68
C GLU A 145 -22.73 -18.18 8.11
N GLN A 146 -22.10 -19.26 8.55
CA GLN A 146 -20.75 -19.65 8.17
C GLN A 146 -20.79 -20.89 7.26
N ALA A 147 -20.16 -20.78 6.09
CA ALA A 147 -19.97 -21.92 5.19
C ALA A 147 -18.74 -22.71 5.67
N LEU A 148 -18.98 -23.81 6.36
CA LEU A 148 -17.92 -24.63 6.93
C LEU A 148 -17.44 -25.69 5.93
N LYS A 149 -16.13 -25.89 5.82
CA LYS A 149 -15.54 -26.85 4.88
C LYS A 149 -16.07 -28.26 5.14
N ASN A 150 -16.59 -28.91 4.09
CA ASN A 150 -17.20 -30.25 4.11
C ASN A 150 -18.51 -30.37 4.94
N ILE A 151 -19.17 -29.26 5.26
CA ILE A 151 -20.49 -29.22 5.86
C ILE A 151 -21.48 -28.73 4.80
N ALA A 152 -22.50 -29.57 4.49
CA ALA A 152 -23.39 -29.31 3.36
C ALA A 152 -24.29 -28.06 3.51
N ARG A 153 -24.55 -27.60 4.74
CA ARG A 153 -25.41 -26.45 5.03
C ARG A 153 -24.62 -25.41 5.82
N PRO A 154 -24.83 -24.12 5.54
CA PRO A 154 -24.26 -23.05 6.38
C PRO A 154 -24.72 -23.24 7.84
N VAL A 155 -23.82 -22.97 8.77
CA VAL A 155 -24.05 -23.03 10.21
C VAL A 155 -24.02 -21.62 10.76
N ARG A 156 -25.12 -21.19 11.37
CA ARG A 156 -25.11 -19.92 12.08
C ARG A 156 -24.32 -20.07 13.38
N ALA A 157 -23.34 -19.16 13.57
CA ALA A 157 -22.38 -19.24 14.66
C ALA A 157 -22.41 -17.97 15.51
N TYR A 158 -22.02 -18.12 16.76
CA TYR A 158 -21.96 -17.04 17.75
C TYR A 158 -20.62 -17.06 18.49
N SER A 159 -20.04 -15.90 18.70
CA SER A 159 -18.90 -15.73 19.61
C SER A 159 -19.41 -15.54 21.05
N VAL A 160 -18.74 -16.13 22.03
CA VAL A 160 -19.08 -16.01 23.46
C VAL A 160 -18.10 -15.06 24.13
N ALA A 161 -18.59 -13.99 24.75
CA ALA A 161 -17.77 -13.07 25.52
C ALA A 161 -17.34 -13.69 26.86
N THR A 162 -16.04 -13.87 27.06
CA THR A 162 -15.45 -14.44 28.28
C THR A 162 -14.98 -13.34 29.24
N GLY A 163 -15.90 -12.53 29.80
CA GLY A 163 -15.57 -11.46 30.74
C GLY A 163 -16.79 -10.90 31.45
N PRO A 164 -16.67 -10.14 32.59
CA PRO A 164 -17.80 -9.54 33.28
C PRO A 164 -18.53 -8.58 32.35
N VAL A 165 -19.86 -8.77 32.23
CA VAL A 165 -20.74 -7.98 31.37
C VAL A 165 -20.72 -6.52 31.82
N SER A 166 -19.87 -5.72 31.23
CA SER A 166 -20.00 -4.27 31.30
C SER A 166 -20.94 -3.87 30.15
N ALA A 167 -22.10 -3.32 30.52
CA ALA A 167 -23.16 -2.90 29.61
C ALA A 167 -22.75 -1.69 28.78
N THR A 168 -21.90 -1.91 27.88
CA THR A 168 -21.62 -1.17 26.64
C THR A 168 -20.70 -2.07 25.85
N ALA A 169 -21.26 -2.77 24.83
CA ALA A 169 -20.43 -3.48 23.90
C ALA A 169 -19.41 -2.48 23.32
N PRO A 170 -18.11 -2.63 23.56
CA PRO A 170 -17.16 -1.97 22.71
C PRO A 170 -17.30 -2.69 21.36
N LYS A 171 -17.78 -1.97 20.33
CA LYS A 171 -17.37 -2.19 18.97
C LYS A 171 -15.95 -2.74 19.04
N ALA A 172 -15.68 -3.92 18.42
CA ALA A 172 -14.32 -4.46 18.35
C ALA A 172 -13.36 -3.29 18.17
N PRO A 173 -12.31 -3.18 18.99
CA PRO A 173 -11.41 -2.06 18.83
C PRO A 173 -10.96 -2.12 17.38
N THR A 174 -11.50 -1.22 16.57
CA THR A 174 -10.91 -0.92 15.28
C THR A 174 -9.48 -0.63 15.64
N LEU A 175 -8.57 -1.51 15.21
CA LEU A 175 -7.15 -1.24 15.37
C LEU A 175 -6.99 0.21 14.94
N PRO A 176 -6.45 1.11 15.78
CA PRO A 176 -6.28 2.48 15.35
C PRO A 176 -5.53 2.39 14.06
N LEU A 177 -6.11 2.95 12.98
CA LEU A 177 -5.45 2.98 11.68
C LEU A 177 -4.03 3.47 11.94
N PRO A 178 -2.98 2.76 11.49
CA PRO A 178 -1.62 3.21 11.71
C PRO A 178 -1.51 4.67 11.28
N ASP A 179 -0.75 5.48 11.99
CA ASP A 179 -0.48 6.87 11.58
C ASP A 179 0.10 6.93 10.17
N LYS A 180 0.77 5.85 9.75
CA LYS A 180 1.24 5.65 8.38
C LYS A 180 0.14 5.07 7.49
N PRO A 181 0.10 5.47 6.20
CA PRO A 181 -0.73 4.80 5.21
C PRO A 181 -0.47 3.30 5.19
N SER A 182 -1.53 2.52 5.14
CA SER A 182 -1.46 1.05 5.27
C SER A 182 -2.23 0.36 4.15
N ILE A 183 -1.67 -0.74 3.63
CA ILE A 183 -2.24 -1.52 2.54
C ILE A 183 -2.21 -3.02 2.86
N ALA A 184 -3.28 -3.71 2.49
CA ALA A 184 -3.32 -5.17 2.39
C ALA A 184 -3.44 -5.58 0.92
N VAL A 185 -2.66 -6.58 0.51
CA VAL A 185 -2.81 -7.23 -0.80
C VAL A 185 -3.58 -8.52 -0.57
N LEU A 186 -4.79 -8.58 -1.09
CA LEU A 186 -5.66 -9.75 -0.96
C LEU A 186 -5.25 -10.86 -1.94
N PRO A 187 -5.57 -12.12 -1.66
CA PRO A 187 -5.34 -13.21 -2.59
C PRO A 187 -6.03 -12.94 -3.92
N PHE A 188 -5.29 -13.07 -5.03
CA PHE A 188 -5.87 -12.89 -6.36
C PHE A 188 -6.70 -14.10 -6.75
N ALA A 189 -7.88 -13.86 -7.34
CA ALA A 189 -8.75 -14.92 -7.80
C ALA A 189 -8.18 -15.61 -9.04
N ASN A 190 -8.01 -16.93 -9.00
CA ASN A 190 -7.67 -17.71 -10.18
C ASN A 190 -8.91 -17.91 -11.07
N MET A 191 -8.95 -17.23 -12.21
CA MET A 191 -10.03 -17.27 -13.20
C MET A 191 -9.74 -18.24 -14.35
N SER A 192 -8.69 -19.05 -14.26
CA SER A 192 -8.26 -19.97 -15.33
C SER A 192 -9.04 -21.29 -15.34
N GLY A 193 -9.69 -21.66 -14.24
CA GLY A 193 -10.34 -22.96 -14.07
C GLY A 193 -9.39 -24.13 -13.83
N ASP A 194 -8.08 -23.88 -13.79
CA ASP A 194 -7.02 -24.85 -13.55
C ASP A 194 -6.45 -24.66 -12.13
N PRO A 195 -6.64 -25.63 -11.21
CA PRO A 195 -6.15 -25.54 -9.84
C PRO A 195 -4.61 -25.46 -9.75
N GLU A 196 -3.87 -26.02 -10.71
CA GLU A 196 -2.40 -25.95 -10.71
C GLU A 196 -1.88 -24.53 -10.90
N GLN A 197 -2.70 -23.62 -11.39
CA GLN A 197 -2.33 -22.22 -11.58
C GLN A 197 -2.66 -21.33 -10.36
N GLU A 198 -3.22 -21.88 -9.32
CA GLU A 198 -3.49 -21.13 -8.08
C GLU A 198 -2.18 -20.69 -7.42
N TYR A 199 -1.17 -21.52 -7.51
CA TYR A 199 0.17 -21.20 -7.00
C TYR A 199 0.80 -19.99 -7.75
N PHE A 200 0.48 -19.80 -9.04
CA PHE A 200 0.95 -18.64 -9.79
C PHE A 200 0.29 -17.34 -9.29
N ALA A 201 -1.02 -17.37 -9.03
CA ALA A 201 -1.75 -16.23 -8.47
C ALA A 201 -1.21 -15.87 -7.07
N ASP A 202 -0.93 -16.88 -6.23
CA ASP A 202 -0.35 -16.68 -4.90
C ASP A 202 1.07 -16.11 -4.96
N GLY A 203 1.90 -16.60 -5.88
CA GLY A 203 3.25 -16.09 -6.11
C GLY A 203 3.25 -14.64 -6.57
N MET A 204 2.33 -14.26 -7.47
CA MET A 204 2.15 -12.86 -7.89
C MET A 204 1.84 -11.94 -6.72
N VAL A 205 0.92 -12.34 -5.83
CA VAL A 205 0.58 -11.57 -4.63
C VAL A 205 1.80 -11.40 -3.72
N GLU A 206 2.61 -12.46 -3.55
CA GLU A 206 3.82 -12.42 -2.73
C GLU A 206 4.85 -11.44 -3.29
N GLU A 207 5.09 -11.44 -4.61
CA GLU A 207 5.99 -10.50 -5.26
C GLU A 207 5.49 -9.06 -5.15
N ILE A 208 4.17 -8.83 -5.30
CA ILE A 208 3.57 -7.50 -5.11
C ILE A 208 3.75 -7.03 -3.65
N ILE A 209 3.51 -7.89 -2.66
CA ILE A 209 3.75 -7.57 -1.24
C ILE A 209 5.21 -7.20 -1.03
N ARG A 210 6.14 -7.97 -1.60
CA ARG A 210 7.58 -7.71 -1.53
C ARG A 210 7.95 -6.36 -2.17
N ALA A 211 7.41 -6.06 -3.34
CA ALA A 211 7.66 -4.80 -4.04
C ALA A 211 7.12 -3.59 -3.26
N LEU A 212 5.88 -3.67 -2.76
CA LEU A 212 5.26 -2.62 -1.94
C LEU A 212 5.98 -2.40 -0.60
N SER A 213 6.52 -3.47 0.01
CA SER A 213 7.26 -3.39 1.29
C SER A 213 8.57 -2.59 1.18
N ARG A 214 9.06 -2.30 -0.03
CA ARG A 214 10.20 -1.42 -0.28
C ARG A 214 9.87 0.07 -0.16
N ILE A 215 8.57 0.40 -0.12
CA ILE A 215 8.06 1.77 0.05
C ILE A 215 8.04 2.08 1.55
N ARG A 216 9.00 2.83 2.05
CA ARG A 216 9.23 3.05 3.49
C ARG A 216 8.10 3.77 4.24
N TRP A 217 7.37 4.63 3.57
CA TRP A 217 6.27 5.37 4.18
C TRP A 217 4.96 4.57 4.22
N LEU A 218 4.90 3.42 3.51
CA LEU A 218 3.73 2.55 3.42
C LEU A 218 3.89 1.37 4.40
N PHE A 219 2.85 1.13 5.20
CA PHE A 219 2.76 -0.06 6.02
C PHE A 219 2.04 -1.16 5.24
N VAL A 220 2.74 -2.25 4.94
CA VAL A 220 2.20 -3.37 4.17
C VAL A 220 1.89 -4.53 5.11
N ILE A 221 0.66 -5.02 5.06
CA ILE A 221 0.22 -6.17 5.85
C ILE A 221 0.94 -7.43 5.37
N ALA A 222 1.33 -8.28 6.32
CA ALA A 222 1.96 -9.56 6.03
C ALA A 222 1.02 -10.49 5.25
N ARG A 223 1.60 -11.27 4.30
CA ARG A 223 0.88 -12.22 3.46
C ARG A 223 -0.08 -13.11 4.25
N ASN A 224 0.38 -13.70 5.35
CA ASN A 224 -0.43 -14.64 6.13
C ASN A 224 -1.73 -14.02 6.65
N SER A 225 -1.72 -12.74 7.01
CA SER A 225 -2.92 -12.05 7.49
C SER A 225 -3.92 -11.78 6.37
N SER A 226 -3.48 -11.42 5.17
CA SER A 226 -4.38 -11.21 4.04
C SER A 226 -4.86 -12.52 3.41
N PHE A 227 -4.08 -13.60 3.51
CA PHE A 227 -4.45 -14.92 2.98
C PHE A 227 -5.49 -15.67 3.80
N THR A 228 -5.84 -15.20 5.00
CA THR A 228 -7.00 -15.72 5.75
C THR A 228 -8.31 -15.51 4.99
N TYR A 229 -8.37 -14.53 4.09
CA TYR A 229 -9.53 -14.20 3.27
C TYR A 229 -9.59 -14.99 1.95
N LYS A 230 -8.67 -15.91 1.70
CA LYS A 230 -8.61 -16.68 0.45
C LYS A 230 -9.88 -17.51 0.25
N GLY A 231 -10.55 -17.33 -0.90
CA GLY A 231 -11.76 -18.07 -1.26
C GLY A 231 -13.04 -17.62 -0.54
N GLN A 232 -13.00 -16.51 0.19
CA GLN A 232 -14.17 -15.93 0.85
C GLN A 232 -14.79 -14.82 -0.02
N ALA A 233 -16.10 -14.65 0.09
CA ALA A 233 -16.77 -13.46 -0.43
C ALA A 233 -16.46 -12.30 0.54
N ILE A 234 -15.74 -11.30 0.05
CA ILE A 234 -15.12 -10.25 0.89
C ILE A 234 -15.97 -8.98 0.82
N ASP A 235 -16.36 -8.45 1.98
CA ASP A 235 -16.71 -7.03 2.11
C ASP A 235 -15.45 -6.23 2.40
N THR A 236 -15.00 -5.44 1.42
CA THR A 236 -13.79 -4.64 1.51
C THR A 236 -13.77 -3.71 2.72
N LYS A 237 -14.91 -3.17 3.13
CA LYS A 237 -15.01 -2.31 4.33
C LYS A 237 -14.82 -3.09 5.62
N GLN A 238 -15.30 -4.32 5.66
CA GLN A 238 -15.13 -5.19 6.80
C GLN A 238 -13.66 -5.60 6.94
N VAL A 239 -13.05 -6.11 5.87
CA VAL A 239 -11.64 -6.51 5.87
C VAL A 239 -10.71 -5.35 6.20
N GLY A 240 -11.01 -4.14 5.68
CA GLY A 240 -10.24 -2.95 6.01
C GLY A 240 -10.25 -2.63 7.51
N ARG A 241 -11.38 -2.83 8.19
CA ARG A 241 -11.48 -2.65 9.65
C ARG A 241 -10.76 -3.76 10.42
N GLU A 242 -10.91 -5.01 9.99
CA GLU A 242 -10.30 -6.18 10.65
C GLU A 242 -8.78 -6.16 10.56
N LEU A 243 -8.22 -5.81 9.40
CA LEU A 243 -6.78 -5.68 9.18
C LEU A 243 -6.22 -4.32 9.63
N GLY A 244 -7.07 -3.35 9.96
CA GLY A 244 -6.65 -1.99 10.30
C GLY A 244 -5.95 -1.29 9.14
N VAL A 245 -6.39 -1.48 7.89
CA VAL A 245 -5.76 -0.89 6.71
C VAL A 245 -6.64 0.15 6.05
N ARG A 246 -5.98 1.17 5.46
CA ARG A 246 -6.65 2.21 4.68
C ARG A 246 -6.92 1.80 3.25
N TYR A 247 -6.06 0.97 2.70
CA TYR A 247 -6.09 0.59 1.29
C TYR A 247 -6.04 -0.92 1.14
N MET A 248 -6.67 -1.41 0.09
CA MET A 248 -6.62 -2.81 -0.31
C MET A 248 -6.31 -2.92 -1.79
N LEU A 249 -5.48 -3.88 -2.12
CA LEU A 249 -5.25 -4.31 -3.49
C LEU A 249 -5.87 -5.69 -3.66
N GLU A 250 -6.78 -5.81 -4.58
CA GLU A 250 -7.36 -7.08 -5.00
C GLU A 250 -7.15 -7.31 -6.48
N GLY A 251 -7.31 -8.54 -6.93
CA GLY A 251 -7.12 -8.83 -8.35
C GLY A 251 -7.51 -10.23 -8.74
N SER A 252 -7.29 -10.52 -10.02
CA SER A 252 -7.50 -11.85 -10.58
C SER A 252 -6.43 -12.18 -11.60
N VAL A 253 -6.15 -13.46 -11.72
CA VAL A 253 -5.26 -14.02 -12.72
C VAL A 253 -6.05 -14.94 -13.63
N ARG A 254 -5.93 -14.74 -14.94
CA ARG A 254 -6.51 -15.61 -15.95
C ARG A 254 -5.43 -16.05 -16.93
N ASN A 255 -5.30 -17.36 -17.07
CA ASN A 255 -4.44 -17.96 -18.07
C ASN A 255 -5.28 -18.56 -19.21
N GLY A 256 -4.85 -18.39 -20.44
CA GLY A 256 -5.49 -18.98 -21.61
C GLY A 256 -4.60 -18.86 -22.84
N SER A 257 -4.43 -19.98 -23.57
CA SER A 257 -3.69 -20.02 -24.83
C SER A 257 -2.24 -19.49 -24.77
N GLY A 258 -1.51 -19.80 -23.67
CA GLY A 258 -0.12 -19.38 -23.50
C GLY A 258 0.06 -17.90 -23.10
N ARG A 259 -1.03 -17.22 -22.72
CA ARG A 259 -1.02 -15.84 -22.25
C ARG A 259 -1.62 -15.74 -20.86
N VAL A 260 -0.97 -14.97 -20.00
CA VAL A 260 -1.47 -14.61 -18.68
C VAL A 260 -2.05 -13.20 -18.74
N ARG A 261 -3.20 -13.03 -18.14
CA ARG A 261 -3.81 -11.73 -17.87
C ARG A 261 -3.98 -11.56 -16.38
N ILE A 262 -3.41 -10.49 -15.86
CA ILE A 262 -3.53 -10.08 -14.47
C ILE A 262 -4.39 -8.81 -14.44
N THR A 263 -5.45 -8.81 -13.66
CA THR A 263 -6.20 -7.60 -13.32
C THR A 263 -5.91 -7.25 -11.88
N ALA A 264 -5.67 -5.97 -11.59
CA ALA A 264 -5.47 -5.48 -10.25
C ALA A 264 -6.27 -4.19 -10.04
N GLN A 265 -6.80 -4.01 -8.84
CA GLN A 265 -7.55 -2.80 -8.47
C GLN A 265 -7.21 -2.39 -7.04
N LEU A 266 -7.00 -1.08 -6.87
CA LEU A 266 -6.72 -0.45 -5.59
C LEU A 266 -7.99 0.20 -5.06
N ILE A 267 -8.35 -0.14 -3.84
CA ILE A 267 -9.60 0.27 -3.20
C ILE A 267 -9.28 0.99 -1.90
N GLU A 268 -9.98 2.08 -1.64
CA GLU A 268 -9.99 2.73 -0.34
C GLU A 268 -10.93 1.99 0.61
N ALA A 269 -10.41 1.42 1.69
CA ALA A 269 -11.15 0.53 2.58
C ALA A 269 -12.34 1.22 3.29
N GLU A 270 -12.20 2.50 3.63
CA GLU A 270 -13.23 3.27 4.34
C GLU A 270 -14.48 3.51 3.49
N THR A 271 -14.29 3.88 2.24
CA THR A 271 -15.36 4.24 1.31
C THR A 271 -15.81 3.08 0.44
N GLY A 272 -14.94 2.10 0.20
CA GLY A 272 -15.11 1.05 -0.82
C GLY A 272 -14.91 1.59 -2.24
N GLY A 273 -14.38 2.80 -2.39
CA GLY A 273 -14.16 3.46 -3.67
C GLY A 273 -12.90 2.95 -4.37
N HIS A 274 -12.99 2.69 -5.68
CA HIS A 274 -11.83 2.33 -6.48
C HIS A 274 -10.97 3.57 -6.75
N LEU A 275 -9.71 3.50 -6.36
CA LEU A 275 -8.71 4.53 -6.63
C LEU A 275 -8.01 4.30 -7.97
N TRP A 276 -7.86 3.05 -8.35
CA TRP A 276 -7.23 2.62 -9.58
C TRP A 276 -7.62 1.19 -9.95
N ALA A 277 -7.69 0.89 -11.23
CA ALA A 277 -7.82 -0.46 -11.77
C ALA A 277 -7.13 -0.52 -13.12
N ASP A 278 -6.36 -1.59 -13.35
CA ASP A 278 -5.69 -1.83 -14.62
C ASP A 278 -5.48 -3.33 -14.86
N ARG A 279 -4.99 -3.65 -16.07
CA ARG A 279 -4.68 -5.01 -16.46
C ARG A 279 -3.30 -5.11 -17.09
N PHE A 280 -2.65 -6.22 -16.84
CA PHE A 280 -1.35 -6.57 -17.39
C PHE A 280 -1.51 -7.86 -18.21
N ASP A 281 -0.98 -7.87 -19.42
CA ASP A 281 -1.03 -9.01 -20.33
C ASP A 281 0.42 -9.46 -20.64
N GLY A 282 0.75 -10.74 -20.37
CA GLY A 282 2.09 -11.29 -20.60
C GLY A 282 2.11 -12.69 -21.23
N SER A 283 3.29 -13.18 -21.58
CA SER A 283 3.51 -14.54 -22.09
C SER A 283 3.89 -15.49 -20.96
N LEU A 284 3.46 -16.76 -21.06
CA LEU A 284 3.83 -17.82 -20.12
C LEU A 284 5.23 -18.38 -20.34
N GLU A 285 5.97 -17.93 -21.37
CA GLU A 285 7.27 -18.49 -21.69
C GLU A 285 8.33 -18.18 -20.62
N ASP A 286 8.12 -17.11 -19.84
CA ASP A 286 9.00 -16.73 -18.73
C ASP A 286 8.19 -16.25 -17.53
N VAL A 287 7.57 -17.22 -16.84
CA VAL A 287 6.63 -16.99 -15.71
C VAL A 287 7.25 -16.20 -14.57
N PHE A 288 8.50 -16.47 -14.23
CA PHE A 288 9.18 -15.82 -13.10
C PHE A 288 9.57 -14.37 -13.44
N GLU A 289 10.09 -14.14 -14.66
CA GLU A 289 10.41 -12.79 -15.12
C GLU A 289 9.15 -11.92 -15.23
N LEU A 290 8.03 -12.51 -15.66
CA LEU A 290 6.73 -11.85 -15.72
C LEU A 290 6.23 -11.46 -14.32
N GLN A 291 6.35 -12.36 -13.33
CA GLN A 291 5.96 -12.08 -11.94
C GLN A 291 6.77 -10.91 -11.37
N ASP A 292 8.08 -10.91 -11.55
CA ASP A 292 8.97 -9.87 -11.04
C ASP A 292 8.70 -8.52 -11.72
N GLN A 293 8.57 -8.48 -13.06
CA GLN A 293 8.32 -7.26 -13.81
C GLN A 293 6.95 -6.66 -13.54
N ASP A 294 5.91 -7.48 -13.50
CA ASP A 294 4.55 -7.02 -13.23
C ASP A 294 4.39 -6.56 -11.78
N ALA A 295 4.98 -7.24 -10.81
CA ALA A 295 4.96 -6.81 -9.41
C ALA A 295 5.64 -5.43 -9.22
N VAL A 296 6.78 -5.22 -9.89
CA VAL A 296 7.48 -3.92 -9.87
C VAL A 296 6.65 -2.85 -10.56
N SER A 297 5.98 -3.18 -11.68
CA SER A 297 5.10 -2.26 -12.40
C SER A 297 3.87 -1.88 -11.59
N VAL A 298 3.22 -2.86 -10.97
CA VAL A 298 2.07 -2.65 -10.07
C VAL A 298 2.46 -1.75 -8.90
N ALA A 299 3.58 -2.02 -8.23
CA ALA A 299 4.06 -1.18 -7.12
C ALA A 299 4.41 0.25 -7.59
N GLY A 300 5.00 0.40 -8.78
CA GLY A 300 5.33 1.70 -9.38
C GLY A 300 4.11 2.56 -9.69
N ILE A 301 2.97 1.95 -10.03
CA ILE A 301 1.70 2.65 -10.25
C ILE A 301 0.98 2.93 -8.93
N ILE A 302 1.02 1.99 -8.00
CA ILE A 302 0.33 2.11 -6.71
C ILE A 302 0.94 3.20 -5.85
N GLU A 303 2.27 3.32 -5.79
CA GLU A 303 2.95 4.32 -4.96
C GLU A 303 2.46 5.76 -5.21
N PRO A 304 2.46 6.30 -6.45
CA PRO A 304 1.95 7.65 -6.71
C PRO A 304 0.43 7.77 -6.53
N THR A 305 -0.33 6.70 -6.78
CA THR A 305 -1.77 6.69 -6.58
C THR A 305 -2.13 6.81 -5.10
N LEU A 306 -1.45 6.05 -4.23
CA LEU A 306 -1.58 6.15 -2.78
C LEU A 306 -1.16 7.52 -2.28
N GLN A 307 -0.04 8.04 -2.76
CA GLN A 307 0.44 9.37 -2.40
C GLN A 307 -0.59 10.46 -2.75
N ALA A 308 -1.21 10.38 -3.93
CA ALA A 308 -2.27 11.29 -4.34
C ALA A 308 -3.52 11.18 -3.45
N ALA A 309 -3.90 9.97 -3.03
CA ALA A 309 -5.01 9.75 -2.10
C ALA A 309 -4.73 10.33 -0.72
N GLU A 310 -3.52 10.13 -0.17
CA GLU A 310 -3.12 10.71 1.12
C GLU A 310 -3.02 12.25 1.07
N ILE A 311 -2.56 12.82 -0.04
CA ILE A 311 -2.56 14.28 -0.27
C ILE A 311 -4.00 14.83 -0.20
N ARG A 312 -4.96 14.20 -0.89
CA ARG A 312 -6.38 14.60 -0.82
C ARG A 312 -6.91 14.53 0.60
N ARG A 313 -6.68 13.40 1.28
CA ARG A 313 -7.10 13.19 2.68
C ARG A 313 -6.51 14.23 3.63
N SER A 314 -5.22 14.56 3.47
CA SER A 314 -4.57 15.61 4.26
C SER A 314 -5.18 17.00 4.01
N SER A 315 -5.59 17.27 2.76
CA SER A 315 -6.23 18.55 2.40
C SER A 315 -7.60 18.75 3.06
N GLU A 316 -8.31 17.67 3.34
CA GLU A 316 -9.62 17.65 3.97
C GLU A 316 -9.56 17.79 5.51
N ARG A 317 -8.40 17.55 6.12
CA ARG A 317 -8.23 17.66 7.58
C ARG A 317 -8.24 19.11 8.04
N PRO A 318 -8.86 19.43 9.21
CA PRO A 318 -8.81 20.76 9.80
C PRO A 318 -7.37 21.21 10.07
N THR A 319 -7.10 22.49 9.89
CA THR A 319 -5.74 23.07 9.99
C THR A 319 -5.15 23.02 11.41
N ASN A 320 -5.99 22.86 12.43
CA ASN A 320 -5.58 22.92 13.83
C ASN A 320 -5.01 21.59 14.36
N ASP A 321 -5.14 20.50 13.61
CA ASP A 321 -4.72 19.14 14.04
C ASP A 321 -3.87 18.45 12.95
N LEU A 322 -2.83 19.16 12.46
CA LEU A 322 -1.96 18.62 11.43
C LEU A 322 -0.66 18.07 12.03
N THR A 323 -0.39 16.81 11.70
CA THR A 323 0.92 16.19 11.98
C THR A 323 2.00 16.75 11.03
N ALA A 324 3.28 16.50 11.34
CA ALA A 324 4.38 16.81 10.42
C ALA A 324 4.17 16.16 9.04
N TYR A 325 3.63 14.95 9.03
CA TYR A 325 3.32 14.21 7.82
C TYR A 325 2.20 14.87 6.99
N ASP A 326 1.14 15.36 7.62
CA ASP A 326 0.05 16.06 6.91
C ASP A 326 0.55 17.36 6.25
N VAL A 327 1.38 18.12 6.95
CA VAL A 327 1.98 19.36 6.40
C VAL A 327 2.91 19.04 5.23
N TYR A 328 3.72 17.99 5.35
CA TYR A 328 4.56 17.47 4.29
C TYR A 328 3.74 17.08 3.04
N LEU A 329 2.63 16.38 3.20
CA LEU A 329 1.76 16.00 2.09
C LEU A 329 1.15 17.24 1.39
N ARG A 330 0.76 18.25 2.15
CA ARG A 330 0.26 19.53 1.59
C ARG A 330 1.34 20.24 0.77
N ALA A 331 2.59 20.19 1.21
CA ALA A 331 3.70 20.74 0.44
C ALA A 331 3.90 20.02 -0.90
N LEU A 332 3.66 18.70 -0.94
CA LEU A 332 3.73 17.90 -2.17
C LEU A 332 2.54 18.10 -3.11
N ALA A 333 1.39 18.56 -2.62
CA ALA A 333 0.15 18.66 -3.39
C ALA A 333 0.31 19.46 -4.70
N ASN A 334 1.16 20.48 -4.69
CA ASN A 334 1.38 21.37 -5.84
C ASN A 334 2.64 21.05 -6.65
N PHE A 335 3.32 19.92 -6.34
CA PHE A 335 4.49 19.50 -7.15
C PHE A 335 4.07 19.26 -8.61
N PRO A 336 4.80 19.76 -9.63
CA PRO A 336 6.18 20.24 -9.63
C PRO A 336 6.40 21.74 -9.38
N TRP A 337 5.48 22.45 -8.78
CA TRP A 337 5.55 23.89 -8.44
C TRP A 337 5.90 24.78 -9.65
N PRO A 338 4.96 24.99 -10.56
CA PRO A 338 5.21 25.69 -11.83
C PRO A 338 5.47 27.19 -11.68
N SER A 339 5.30 27.77 -10.49
CA SER A 339 5.52 29.19 -10.23
C SER A 339 6.37 29.43 -8.99
N LYS A 340 7.00 30.64 -8.92
CA LYS A 340 7.74 31.09 -7.72
C LYS A 340 6.88 31.01 -6.46
N ALA A 341 5.61 31.47 -6.55
CA ALA A 341 4.71 31.48 -5.40
C ALA A 341 4.45 30.07 -4.85
N GLN A 342 4.18 29.10 -5.72
CA GLN A 342 3.94 27.71 -5.32
C GLN A 342 5.19 27.05 -4.77
N GLY A 343 6.37 27.32 -5.35
CA GLY A 343 7.64 26.79 -4.84
C GLY A 343 8.01 27.37 -3.47
N THR A 344 7.74 28.66 -3.25
CA THR A 344 7.96 29.31 -1.94
C THR A 344 6.98 28.79 -0.90
N GLU A 345 5.71 28.61 -1.25
CA GLU A 345 4.70 28.04 -0.34
C GLU A 345 5.03 26.61 0.04
N ALA A 346 5.43 25.78 -0.92
CA ALA A 346 5.87 24.41 -0.64
C ALA A 346 7.08 24.39 0.30
N LEU A 347 8.05 25.28 0.09
CA LEU A 347 9.22 25.39 0.97
C LEU A 347 8.80 25.75 2.40
N ASN A 348 7.91 26.74 2.57
CA ASN A 348 7.39 27.14 3.87
C ASN A 348 6.68 25.97 4.59
N LEU A 349 5.91 25.17 3.85
CA LEU A 349 5.24 23.99 4.41
C LEU A 349 6.25 22.90 4.81
N PHE A 350 7.29 22.65 4.01
CA PHE A 350 8.35 21.71 4.41
C PHE A 350 9.10 22.20 5.65
N GLU A 351 9.41 23.48 5.75
CA GLU A 351 10.03 24.08 6.95
C GLU A 351 9.12 23.95 8.18
N GLN A 352 7.81 24.10 8.03
CA GLN A 352 6.84 23.85 9.10
C GLN A 352 6.80 22.36 9.50
N ALA A 353 6.88 21.43 8.54
CA ALA A 353 6.95 20.00 8.83
C ALA A 353 8.22 19.65 9.61
N ILE A 354 9.37 20.22 9.21
CA ILE A 354 10.66 20.06 9.89
C ILE A 354 10.62 20.67 11.30
N ALA A 355 9.96 21.83 11.48
CA ALA A 355 9.80 22.44 12.80
C ALA A 355 8.97 21.58 13.76
N ARG A 356 7.98 20.80 13.25
CA ARG A 356 7.19 19.86 14.04
C ARG A 356 7.94 18.57 14.36
N ASP A 357 8.71 18.07 13.40
CA ASP A 357 9.54 16.89 13.53
C ASP A 357 10.91 17.11 12.86
N PRO A 358 11.92 17.56 13.60
CA PRO A 358 13.27 17.76 13.07
C PRO A 358 13.96 16.49 12.56
N GLY A 359 13.47 15.30 12.95
CA GLY A 359 13.94 14.00 12.50
C GLY A 359 13.30 13.51 11.21
N PHE A 360 12.35 14.26 10.66
CA PHE A 360 11.58 13.83 9.50
C PHE A 360 12.39 13.98 8.19
N ALA A 361 13.25 13.00 7.91
CA ALA A 361 14.15 12.99 6.74
C ALA A 361 13.46 13.25 5.38
N PRO A 362 12.24 12.77 5.07
CA PRO A 362 11.56 13.11 3.83
C PRO A 362 11.32 14.61 3.66
N ALA A 363 10.91 15.33 4.71
CA ALA A 363 10.68 16.78 4.63
C ALA A 363 11.99 17.53 4.39
N LEU A 364 13.08 17.15 5.07
CA LEU A 364 14.41 17.71 4.85
C LEU A 364 14.88 17.51 3.40
N GLY A 365 14.72 16.28 2.86
CA GLY A 365 15.10 15.96 1.48
C GLY A 365 14.32 16.78 0.45
N TRP A 366 13.01 16.95 0.65
CA TRP A 366 12.19 17.75 -0.25
C TRP A 366 12.39 19.27 -0.10
N ALA A 367 12.66 19.77 1.10
CA ALA A 367 13.07 21.18 1.30
C ALA A 367 14.37 21.49 0.56
N ALA A 368 15.33 20.55 0.58
CA ALA A 368 16.56 20.67 -0.20
C ALA A 368 16.29 20.72 -1.71
N VAL A 369 15.39 19.85 -2.21
CA VAL A 369 14.93 19.86 -3.61
C VAL A 369 14.23 21.19 -3.96
N CYS A 370 13.40 21.75 -3.07
CA CYS A 370 12.77 23.05 -3.27
C CYS A 370 13.78 24.17 -3.45
N HIS A 371 14.79 24.26 -2.58
CA HIS A 371 15.87 25.25 -2.70
C HIS A 371 16.63 25.10 -4.02
N THR A 372 16.98 23.87 -4.40
CA THR A 372 17.64 23.58 -5.68
C THR A 372 16.76 24.02 -6.85
N ARG A 373 15.45 23.68 -6.81
CA ARG A 373 14.50 24.04 -7.86
C ARG A 373 14.31 25.53 -8.01
N LEU A 374 14.05 26.26 -6.90
CA LEU A 374 13.90 27.72 -6.90
C LEU A 374 15.14 28.41 -7.48
N ARG A 375 16.34 27.88 -7.21
CA ARG A 375 17.59 28.38 -7.76
C ARG A 375 17.69 28.13 -9.27
N LEU A 376 17.44 26.90 -9.72
CA LEU A 376 17.49 26.52 -11.15
C LEU A 376 16.48 27.30 -11.99
N ASP A 377 15.29 27.59 -11.40
CA ASP A 377 14.25 28.36 -12.05
C ASP A 377 14.50 29.87 -12.06
N GLY A 378 15.59 30.33 -11.44
CA GLY A 378 15.93 31.75 -11.31
C GLY A 378 15.01 32.50 -10.34
N HIS A 379 14.33 31.79 -9.46
CA HIS A 379 13.39 32.34 -8.47
C HIS A 379 14.05 32.62 -7.11
N ALA A 380 15.25 32.11 -6.86
CA ALA A 380 15.98 32.36 -5.63
C ALA A 380 16.48 33.82 -5.59
N GLU A 381 16.27 34.50 -4.47
CA GLU A 381 16.77 35.86 -4.24
C GLU A 381 18.29 35.89 -4.13
N ASP A 382 18.86 34.92 -3.42
CA ASP A 382 20.30 34.67 -3.35
C ASP A 382 20.57 33.19 -3.72
N PRO A 383 21.07 32.95 -4.95
CA PRO A 383 21.35 31.60 -5.43
C PRO A 383 22.39 30.85 -4.59
N GLU A 384 23.42 31.53 -4.05
CA GLU A 384 24.45 30.91 -3.26
C GLU A 384 23.97 30.51 -1.87
N THR A 385 23.16 31.34 -1.24
CA THR A 385 22.49 30.99 0.02
C THR A 385 21.53 29.83 -0.17
N SER A 386 20.76 29.79 -1.28
CA SER A 386 19.88 28.65 -1.61
C SER A 386 20.68 27.37 -1.81
N ARG A 387 21.84 27.43 -2.50
CA ARG A 387 22.74 26.27 -2.68
C ARG A 387 23.25 25.74 -1.35
N ARG A 388 23.73 26.64 -0.47
CA ARG A 388 24.24 26.24 0.87
C ARG A 388 23.14 25.60 1.73
N LYS A 389 21.92 26.17 1.73
CA LYS A 389 20.78 25.61 2.45
C LYS A 389 20.39 24.24 1.89
N ALA A 390 20.28 24.11 0.57
CA ALA A 390 19.99 22.83 -0.09
C ALA A 390 20.97 21.75 0.32
N ARG A 391 22.27 22.04 0.28
CA ARG A 391 23.32 21.11 0.70
C ARG A 391 23.21 20.73 2.18
N SER A 392 23.05 21.71 3.07
CA SER A 392 22.91 21.46 4.50
C SER A 392 21.72 20.56 4.82
N LEU A 393 20.56 20.85 4.22
CA LEU A 393 19.35 20.03 4.39
C LEU A 393 19.52 18.63 3.80
N ALA A 394 20.17 18.49 2.65
CA ALA A 394 20.46 17.20 2.04
C ALA A 394 21.40 16.35 2.91
N GLN A 395 22.42 16.94 3.51
CA GLN A 395 23.32 16.26 4.44
C GLN A 395 22.59 15.78 5.69
N GLN A 396 21.74 16.63 6.29
CA GLN A 396 20.90 16.26 7.44
C GLN A 396 19.95 15.12 7.06
N ALA A 397 19.27 15.23 5.91
CA ALA A 397 18.39 14.18 5.40
C ALA A 397 19.13 12.86 5.21
N LEU A 398 20.35 12.89 4.68
CA LEU A 398 21.15 11.67 4.45
C LEU A 398 21.53 10.96 5.76
N VAL A 399 21.88 11.70 6.80
CA VAL A 399 22.19 11.14 8.13
C VAL A 399 20.96 10.45 8.73
N LEU A 400 19.78 11.05 8.56
CA LEU A 400 18.52 10.57 9.12
C LEU A 400 17.80 9.56 8.21
N ALA A 401 18.25 9.40 6.96
CA ALA A 401 17.54 8.62 5.93
C ALA A 401 17.33 7.14 6.31
N GLY A 402 18.23 6.54 7.11
CA GLY A 402 18.11 5.14 7.53
C GLY A 402 17.96 4.14 6.36
N GLY A 403 18.39 4.52 5.15
CA GLY A 403 18.20 3.75 3.93
C GLY A 403 16.84 3.97 3.23
N ASP A 404 16.16 5.10 3.48
CA ASP A 404 14.95 5.48 2.73
C ASP A 404 15.28 5.79 1.27
N PRO A 405 14.75 5.02 0.28
CA PRO A 405 15.10 5.21 -1.12
C PRO A 405 14.63 6.56 -1.68
N GLY A 406 13.50 7.09 -1.21
CA GLY A 406 12.98 8.39 -1.63
C GLY A 406 13.86 9.54 -1.16
N VAL A 407 14.34 9.46 0.08
CA VAL A 407 15.30 10.44 0.63
C VAL A 407 16.62 10.36 -0.12
N LEU A 408 17.15 9.16 -0.36
CA LEU A 408 18.41 8.98 -1.11
C LEU A 408 18.30 9.57 -2.52
N ALA A 409 17.18 9.38 -3.21
CA ALA A 409 16.93 9.95 -4.53
C ALA A 409 16.90 11.49 -4.51
N ASN A 410 16.24 12.10 -3.51
CA ASN A 410 16.22 13.55 -3.35
C ASN A 410 17.60 14.12 -3.06
N VAL A 411 18.37 13.47 -2.17
CA VAL A 411 19.73 13.87 -1.86
C VAL A 411 20.64 13.75 -3.09
N ALA A 412 20.53 12.65 -3.84
CA ALA A 412 21.29 12.46 -5.08
C ALA A 412 21.01 13.57 -6.10
N LEU A 413 19.73 13.99 -6.25
CA LEU A 413 19.37 15.10 -7.14
C LEU A 413 20.04 16.42 -6.72
N VAL A 414 20.01 16.73 -5.41
CA VAL A 414 20.58 17.96 -4.86
C VAL A 414 22.11 17.99 -4.99
N LEU A 415 22.76 16.86 -4.67
CA LEU A 415 24.22 16.76 -4.76
C LEU A 415 24.73 16.74 -6.21
N GLY A 416 23.95 16.15 -7.13
CA GLY A 416 24.31 16.15 -8.56
C GLY A 416 24.24 17.52 -9.22
N ASP A 417 23.56 18.48 -8.62
CA ASP A 417 23.49 19.88 -9.05
C ASP A 417 24.53 20.79 -8.34
N ASP A 418 25.28 20.22 -7.40
CA ASP A 418 26.29 20.95 -6.61
C ASP A 418 27.70 20.74 -7.18
N GLU A 419 28.21 21.74 -7.89
CA GLU A 419 29.55 21.74 -8.53
C GLU A 419 30.73 21.48 -7.54
N SER A 420 30.51 21.63 -6.24
CA SER A 420 31.53 21.36 -5.21
C SER A 420 31.55 19.90 -4.74
N VAL A 421 30.59 19.09 -5.18
CA VAL A 421 30.48 17.66 -4.86
C VAL A 421 30.82 16.84 -6.09
N GLU A 422 31.59 15.79 -5.88
CA GLU A 422 31.89 14.86 -6.96
C GLU A 422 30.63 14.11 -7.39
N ILE A 423 30.24 14.22 -8.64
CA ILE A 423 29.00 13.66 -9.17
C ILE A 423 28.90 12.13 -9.01
N SER A 424 30.03 11.44 -8.92
CA SER A 424 30.13 10.02 -8.59
C SER A 424 29.43 9.68 -7.28
N SER A 425 29.47 10.56 -6.28
CA SER A 425 28.76 10.40 -5.00
C SER A 425 27.23 10.44 -5.18
N ALA A 426 26.75 11.35 -6.02
CA ALA A 426 25.31 11.42 -6.35
C ALA A 426 24.85 10.16 -7.11
N ILE A 427 25.67 9.66 -8.05
CA ILE A 427 25.39 8.42 -8.78
C ILE A 427 25.36 7.23 -7.83
N ALA A 428 26.29 7.10 -6.91
CA ALA A 428 26.29 6.01 -5.93
C ALA A 428 25.04 6.03 -5.03
N LEU A 429 24.55 7.22 -4.64
CA LEU A 429 23.32 7.35 -3.86
C LEU A 429 22.08 6.97 -4.65
N ILE A 430 21.97 7.38 -5.91
CA ILE A 430 20.81 7.02 -6.73
C ILE A 430 20.82 5.54 -7.09
N ASP A 431 21.97 4.93 -7.33
CA ASP A 431 22.09 3.50 -7.56
C ASP A 431 21.68 2.71 -6.31
N ARG A 432 22.07 3.17 -5.11
CA ARG A 432 21.59 2.60 -3.85
C ARG A 432 20.08 2.77 -3.67
N SER A 433 19.52 3.92 -4.05
CA SER A 433 18.06 4.14 -4.03
C SER A 433 17.32 3.14 -4.92
N LEU A 434 17.80 2.92 -6.15
CA LEU A 434 17.23 1.97 -7.09
C LEU A 434 17.38 0.51 -6.65
N ALA A 435 18.50 0.16 -6.02
CA ALA A 435 18.69 -1.17 -5.43
C ALA A 435 17.70 -1.44 -4.29
N LEU A 436 17.35 -0.42 -3.50
CA LEU A 436 16.37 -0.53 -2.41
C LEU A 436 14.92 -0.52 -2.92
N ASN A 437 14.61 0.30 -3.91
CA ASN A 437 13.27 0.39 -4.51
C ASN A 437 13.35 0.55 -6.05
N PRO A 438 13.41 -0.55 -6.81
CA PRO A 438 13.42 -0.51 -8.27
C PRO A 438 12.08 -0.07 -8.89
N SER A 439 10.99 0.00 -8.10
CA SER A 439 9.67 0.44 -8.56
C SER A 439 9.56 1.98 -8.67
N SER A 440 10.52 2.73 -8.13
CA SER A 440 10.45 4.19 -8.10
C SER A 440 10.76 4.83 -9.46
N ALA A 441 9.73 5.18 -10.23
CA ALA A 441 9.88 5.91 -11.50
C ALA A 441 10.69 7.20 -11.32
N ARG A 442 10.54 7.90 -10.18
CA ARG A 442 11.29 9.11 -9.85
C ARG A 442 12.79 8.83 -9.71
N ALA A 443 13.18 7.75 -9.05
CA ALA A 443 14.60 7.40 -8.89
C ALA A 443 15.23 7.05 -10.25
N TRP A 444 14.54 6.32 -11.11
CA TRP A 444 14.98 6.06 -12.48
C TRP A 444 15.16 7.33 -13.30
N PHE A 445 14.24 8.28 -13.16
CA PHE A 445 14.34 9.58 -13.82
C PHE A 445 15.57 10.36 -13.35
N ILE A 446 15.79 10.48 -12.03
CA ILE A 446 16.97 11.16 -11.46
C ILE A 446 18.26 10.47 -11.89
N SER A 447 18.27 9.13 -11.90
CA SER A 447 19.43 8.36 -12.36
C SER A 447 19.76 8.62 -13.83
N GLY A 448 18.74 8.70 -14.69
CA GLY A 448 18.93 9.09 -16.09
C GLY A 448 19.52 10.50 -16.21
N LEU A 449 19.00 11.48 -15.45
CA LEU A 449 19.54 12.84 -15.46
C LEU A 449 21.02 12.90 -15.05
N LEU A 450 21.38 12.24 -13.95
CA LEU A 450 22.76 12.23 -13.45
C LEU A 450 23.71 11.57 -14.45
N ARG A 451 23.27 10.50 -15.13
CA ARG A 451 24.07 9.82 -16.15
C ARG A 451 24.28 10.64 -17.42
N VAL A 452 23.32 11.48 -17.78
CA VAL A 452 23.54 12.47 -18.86
C VAL A 452 24.68 13.41 -18.51
N LEU A 453 24.79 13.88 -17.24
CA LEU A 453 25.84 14.81 -16.81
C LEU A 453 27.24 14.21 -16.88
N VAL A 454 27.38 12.90 -16.71
CA VAL A 454 28.69 12.20 -16.82
C VAL A 454 28.95 11.59 -18.18
N GLY A 455 28.04 11.76 -19.15
CA GLY A 455 28.19 11.25 -20.51
C GLY A 455 27.90 9.76 -20.68
N GLU A 456 27.28 9.08 -19.70
CA GLU A 456 26.81 7.68 -19.80
C GLU A 456 25.48 7.60 -20.58
N CYS A 457 25.50 8.01 -21.83
CA CYS A 457 24.29 8.26 -22.62
C CYS A 457 23.41 7.02 -22.80
N ASP A 458 23.99 5.84 -23.03
CA ASP A 458 23.23 4.61 -23.25
C ASP A 458 22.46 4.20 -21.99
N LYS A 459 23.11 4.21 -20.83
CA LYS A 459 22.46 3.95 -19.55
C LYS A 459 21.42 5.02 -19.19
N ALA A 460 21.69 6.29 -19.54
CA ALA A 460 20.72 7.36 -19.32
C ALA A 460 19.44 7.13 -20.12
N ILE A 461 19.54 6.69 -21.38
CA ILE A 461 18.39 6.35 -22.23
C ILE A 461 17.62 5.17 -21.63
N GLU A 462 18.30 4.09 -21.25
CA GLU A 462 17.71 2.92 -20.61
C GLU A 462 16.91 3.30 -19.37
N HIS A 463 17.53 4.06 -18.45
CA HIS A 463 16.90 4.50 -17.21
C HIS A 463 15.69 5.41 -17.45
N LEU A 464 15.78 6.32 -18.41
CA LEU A 464 14.66 7.19 -18.78
C LEU A 464 13.52 6.46 -19.49
N GLN A 465 13.81 5.38 -20.22
CA GLN A 465 12.79 4.52 -20.85
C GLN A 465 12.08 3.61 -19.83
N THR A 466 12.70 3.34 -18.69
CA THR A 466 12.10 2.56 -17.61
C THR A 466 10.99 3.36 -16.90
N CYS A 467 11.11 4.70 -16.79
CA CYS A 467 10.11 5.53 -16.10
C CYS A 467 8.66 5.33 -16.58
N PRO A 468 8.33 5.39 -17.88
CA PRO A 468 6.95 5.22 -18.34
C PRO A 468 6.44 3.78 -18.22
N ARG A 469 7.33 2.78 -18.10
CA ARG A 469 6.95 1.38 -17.89
C ARG A 469 6.47 1.13 -16.46
N LEU A 470 6.96 1.90 -15.50
CA LEU A 470 6.57 1.84 -14.09
C LEU A 470 5.26 2.58 -13.78
N GLY A 471 4.59 3.07 -14.80
CA GLY A 471 3.27 3.67 -14.73
C GLY A 471 3.24 5.13 -15.19
N PRO A 472 2.07 5.59 -15.67
CA PRO A 472 1.87 7.01 -15.87
C PRO A 472 1.98 7.67 -14.50
N MET A 473 2.84 8.66 -14.37
CA MET A 473 2.94 9.49 -13.15
C MET A 473 1.67 10.33 -13.03
N SER A 474 0.54 9.65 -12.78
CA SER A 474 -0.79 10.22 -12.69
C SER A 474 -0.98 10.86 -11.33
N GLY A 475 -1.17 12.16 -11.32
CA GLY A 475 -1.51 12.95 -10.13
C GLY A 475 -0.45 13.94 -9.71
N VAL A 476 0.82 13.61 -9.83
CA VAL A 476 1.90 14.58 -9.91
C VAL A 476 2.10 14.80 -11.40
N ALA A 477 1.81 15.98 -11.92
CA ALA A 477 1.91 16.30 -13.34
C ALA A 477 3.17 15.65 -13.90
N ASP A 478 2.98 14.74 -14.89
CA ASP A 478 4.04 13.95 -15.53
C ASP A 478 5.35 14.76 -15.62
N PRO A 479 6.40 14.48 -14.81
CA PRO A 479 7.66 15.20 -14.91
C PRO A 479 8.20 15.15 -16.33
N ALA A 480 7.91 14.09 -17.09
CA ALA A 480 8.20 14.01 -18.48
C ALA A 480 7.34 14.97 -19.33
N ARG A 481 6.14 15.38 -18.93
CA ARG A 481 5.37 16.43 -19.63
C ARG A 481 5.88 17.83 -19.33
N VAL A 482 6.26 18.09 -18.07
CA VAL A 482 6.83 19.39 -17.66
C VAL A 482 8.24 19.56 -18.20
N TYR A 483 9.03 18.47 -18.25
CA TYR A 483 10.38 18.48 -18.82
C TYR A 483 10.42 18.26 -20.34
N ARG A 484 9.40 17.65 -20.95
CA ARG A 484 9.41 17.28 -22.40
C ARG A 484 9.31 18.46 -23.35
N ARG A 485 8.77 19.61 -22.99
CA ARG A 485 8.50 20.65 -23.99
C ARG A 485 9.49 21.82 -24.01
N GLU A 486 9.97 22.29 -22.89
CA GLU A 486 10.77 23.53 -22.88
C GLU A 486 12.14 23.41 -22.19
N ARG A 487 12.26 22.55 -21.18
CA ARG A 487 13.49 22.44 -20.38
C ARG A 487 14.38 21.24 -20.72
N TRP A 488 13.80 20.14 -21.18
CA TRP A 488 14.59 19.04 -21.73
C TRP A 488 15.41 19.52 -22.93
N ALA A 489 14.82 20.31 -23.82
CA ALA A 489 15.54 20.94 -24.93
C ALA A 489 16.59 21.95 -24.44
N ALA A 490 16.29 22.73 -23.38
CA ALA A 490 17.23 23.66 -22.77
C ALA A 490 18.32 22.94 -21.97
N TYR A 491 17.98 21.87 -21.26
CA TYR A 491 18.94 21.06 -20.48
C TYR A 491 19.82 20.21 -21.38
N MET A 492 19.28 19.64 -22.46
CA MET A 492 20.06 18.95 -23.50
C MET A 492 20.90 19.92 -24.34
N SER A 493 20.42 21.15 -24.56
CA SER A 493 21.20 22.22 -25.18
C SER A 493 22.35 22.69 -24.25
N TYR A 494 22.10 22.75 -22.94
CA TYR A 494 23.11 23.06 -21.94
C TYR A 494 24.14 21.93 -21.84
N ALA A 495 23.71 20.67 -21.75
CA ALA A 495 24.59 19.50 -21.73
C ALA A 495 25.38 19.34 -23.05
N SER A 496 24.77 19.65 -24.18
CA SER A 496 25.45 19.60 -25.48
C SER A 496 26.36 20.80 -25.75
N SER A 497 26.12 21.96 -25.12
CA SER A 497 27.00 23.13 -25.21
C SER A 497 28.16 23.10 -24.20
N ALA A 498 28.03 22.34 -23.12
CA ALA A 498 29.06 22.20 -22.08
C ALA A 498 30.04 21.06 -22.31
N TRP A 499 29.66 20.01 -23.08
CA TRP A 499 30.52 18.86 -23.35
C TRP A 499 30.30 18.31 -24.77
N PHE A 500 31.40 18.12 -25.49
CA PHE A 500 31.47 17.48 -26.79
C PHE A 500 30.64 16.18 -26.85
N CYS A 501 29.49 16.23 -27.50
CA CYS A 501 28.80 15.03 -27.93
C CYS A 501 29.51 14.47 -29.17
N PRO A 502 29.98 13.21 -29.19
CA PRO A 502 30.54 12.63 -30.40
C PRO A 502 29.46 12.59 -31.50
N PRO A 503 29.87 12.73 -32.80
CA PRO A 503 28.96 12.96 -33.91
C PRO A 503 27.99 11.82 -34.29
N ASN A 504 27.96 10.73 -33.53
CA ASN A 504 27.16 9.52 -33.84
C ASN A 504 25.94 9.29 -32.93
N MET A 505 25.57 10.25 -32.10
CA MET A 505 24.36 10.13 -31.27
C MET A 505 23.13 10.62 -32.03
N CYS A 506 22.61 9.77 -32.90
CA CYS A 506 21.29 9.93 -33.47
C CYS A 506 20.23 9.44 -32.47
N LEU A 507 19.53 10.35 -31.84
CA LEU A 507 18.23 10.07 -31.26
C LEU A 507 17.28 9.59 -32.38
N PRO A 508 16.35 8.65 -32.11
CA PRO A 508 15.38 8.23 -33.12
C PRO A 508 14.63 9.46 -33.64
N PRO A 509 14.32 9.54 -34.95
CA PRO A 509 13.86 10.75 -35.58
C PRO A 509 12.46 11.12 -35.10
N ASN A 510 12.37 12.11 -34.22
CA ASN A 510 11.17 12.92 -34.15
C ASN A 510 11.30 13.99 -35.26
N PRO A 511 10.45 14.00 -36.31
CA PRO A 511 10.62 14.88 -37.45
C PRO A 511 10.50 16.38 -37.16
N ALA A 512 10.22 16.77 -35.90
CA ALA A 512 10.07 18.17 -35.51
C ALA A 512 11.36 18.83 -34.95
N ILE A 513 12.46 18.07 -34.80
CA ILE A 513 13.72 18.63 -34.26
C ILE A 513 14.84 18.39 -35.28
N ARG A 514 14.88 19.21 -36.32
CA ARG A 514 16.08 19.39 -37.16
C ARG A 514 17.01 20.40 -36.52
N CYS A 515 18.03 19.96 -35.84
CA CYS A 515 19.16 20.80 -35.46
C CYS A 515 19.94 21.18 -36.75
N ARG A 516 19.84 22.44 -37.19
CA ARG A 516 20.76 23.00 -38.19
C ARG A 516 22.13 23.18 -37.53
N MET A 517 23.03 22.27 -37.73
CA MET A 517 24.45 22.51 -37.51
C MET A 517 25.01 23.21 -38.76
N THR A 518 25.32 24.49 -38.65
CA THR A 518 26.17 25.18 -39.58
C THR A 518 27.63 24.91 -39.20
N SER A 519 28.33 24.24 -40.11
CA SER A 519 29.77 24.08 -40.06
C SER A 519 30.46 25.42 -40.28
N SER A 520 31.10 25.99 -39.25
CA SER A 520 32.22 26.91 -39.47
C SER A 520 33.08 27.04 -38.22
N SER A 521 34.39 26.96 -38.52
CA SER A 521 35.56 27.39 -37.73
C SER A 521 36.15 26.44 -36.71
N ARG A 522 37.23 25.82 -37.20
CA ARG A 522 38.38 25.33 -36.43
C ARG A 522 39.15 26.52 -35.82
N SER A 523 39.77 26.25 -34.68
CA SER A 523 40.89 26.97 -34.04
C SER A 523 40.54 28.16 -33.13
N SER A 524 40.71 27.97 -31.83
CA SER A 524 41.62 28.77 -30.98
C SER A 524 41.28 28.56 -29.49
N GLY A 525 42.33 28.55 -28.68
CA GLY A 525 42.39 28.21 -27.27
C GLY A 525 41.41 28.97 -26.37
N TRP A 526 40.93 28.27 -25.37
CA TRP A 526 40.02 28.81 -24.38
C TRP A 526 40.71 28.96 -23.03
N SER A 527 40.83 30.23 -22.63
CA SER A 527 41.08 30.63 -21.24
C SER A 527 39.71 30.89 -20.57
N ALA A 528 39.54 30.41 -19.35
CA ALA A 528 38.37 30.62 -18.53
C ALA A 528 38.01 32.10 -18.37
N ARG A 529 36.94 32.60 -18.98
CA ARG A 529 36.29 33.86 -18.60
C ARG A 529 34.82 33.92 -19.02
N ARG A 530 33.98 34.25 -18.00
CA ARG A 530 32.70 34.97 -18.02
C ARG A 530 31.64 34.56 -19.05
N TRP A 531 30.52 34.14 -18.51
CA TRP A 531 29.24 33.90 -19.18
C TRP A 531 28.68 35.14 -19.88
N PRO A 532 28.20 35.09 -21.12
CA PRO A 532 27.37 36.13 -21.71
C PRO A 532 25.91 36.00 -21.24
N ARG A 533 25.33 37.12 -20.80
CA ARG A 533 23.90 37.25 -20.58
C ARG A 533 23.17 37.06 -21.92
N LEU A 534 22.35 36.02 -22.02
CA LEU A 534 21.41 35.89 -23.13
C LEU A 534 20.25 36.88 -22.92
N SER A 535 20.27 37.98 -23.63
CA SER A 535 19.12 38.85 -23.82
C SER A 535 18.15 38.19 -24.81
N ILE A 536 17.01 37.75 -24.31
CA ILE A 536 15.91 37.28 -25.16
C ILE A 536 15.23 38.52 -25.73
N SER A 537 15.48 38.81 -26.99
CA SER A 537 14.70 39.79 -27.78
C SER A 537 13.34 39.19 -28.11
N THR A 538 12.32 39.65 -27.47
CA THR A 538 10.93 39.38 -27.87
C THR A 538 10.59 40.31 -29.06
N ALA A 539 10.62 39.77 -30.26
CA ALA A 539 10.00 40.43 -31.41
C ALA A 539 8.49 40.15 -31.39
N PRO A 540 7.66 41.16 -31.59
CA PRO A 540 6.20 40.96 -31.65
C PRO A 540 5.82 40.28 -32.97
N SER A 541 5.24 39.09 -32.88
CA SER A 541 4.59 38.45 -34.03
C SER A 541 3.28 39.19 -34.36
N THR A 542 3.28 39.92 -35.46
CA THR A 542 2.07 40.46 -36.11
C THR A 542 1.22 39.29 -36.61
N MET A 543 0.13 39.02 -35.92
CA MET A 543 -0.94 38.18 -36.42
C MET A 543 -1.81 39.00 -37.37
N SER A 544 -1.77 38.67 -38.65
CA SER A 544 -2.75 39.10 -39.64
C SER A 544 -4.06 38.34 -39.43
N SER A 545 -5.13 39.05 -39.14
CA SER A 545 -6.49 38.54 -39.05
C SER A 545 -7.05 38.18 -40.44
N PRO A 546 -7.80 37.08 -40.59
CA PRO A 546 -8.58 36.85 -41.78
C PRO A 546 -9.92 37.63 -41.74
N ARG A 547 -10.27 38.16 -42.89
CA ARG A 547 -11.43 38.99 -43.20
C ARG A 547 -12.76 38.31 -42.80
N SER A 548 -13.61 39.14 -42.16
CA SER A 548 -15.02 38.89 -41.92
C SER A 548 -15.83 38.96 -43.22
N HIS A 549 -16.52 37.87 -43.58
CA HIS A 549 -17.64 37.94 -44.52
C HIS A 549 -18.91 38.25 -43.76
N GLN A 550 -19.45 39.46 -44.04
CA GLN A 550 -20.82 39.87 -43.73
C GLN A 550 -21.79 38.98 -44.52
N VAL A 551 -22.75 38.39 -43.81
CA VAL A 551 -24.03 37.96 -44.38
C VAL A 551 -25.15 38.57 -43.57
N SER A 552 -26.01 39.27 -44.36
CA SER A 552 -27.08 40.16 -43.98
C SER A 552 -28.17 39.53 -43.11
N ARG A 553 -28.69 40.40 -42.22
CA ARG A 553 -29.95 40.23 -41.49
C ARG A 553 -31.16 40.20 -42.47
N ARG A 554 -32.07 39.28 -42.23
CA ARG A 554 -33.50 39.45 -42.47
C ARG A 554 -34.29 38.85 -41.31
N SER A 555 -34.99 39.69 -40.59
CA SER A 555 -36.14 39.38 -39.74
C SER A 555 -37.41 39.29 -40.59
N PRO A 556 -38.40 38.50 -40.18
CA PRO A 556 -39.74 39.02 -40.00
C PRO A 556 -40.38 38.57 -38.68
N SER A 557 -40.84 39.50 -37.92
CA SER A 557 -42.19 39.89 -37.50
C SER A 557 -43.20 38.79 -37.15
N SER A 558 -43.57 38.79 -35.86
CA SER A 558 -44.88 38.99 -35.25
C SER A 558 -46.02 37.97 -35.40
N ARG A 559 -46.66 37.79 -34.27
CA ARG A 559 -48.02 37.31 -33.96
C ARG A 559 -48.03 35.84 -33.48
N GLY A 560 -48.66 35.49 -32.40
CA GLY A 560 -49.60 36.10 -31.51
C GLY A 560 -50.13 35.07 -30.55
N SER A 561 -50.39 35.54 -29.39
CA SER A 561 -51.53 35.27 -28.52
C SER A 561 -51.82 33.89 -27.91
N THR A 562 -52.06 34.02 -26.62
CA THR A 562 -53.04 33.30 -25.77
C THR A 562 -52.69 31.84 -25.43
N GLY A 563 -52.75 31.43 -24.24
CA GLY A 563 -53.41 31.79 -23.02
C GLY A 563 -53.45 30.63 -22.06
N CYS A 564 -53.67 30.94 -20.82
CA CYS A 564 -54.25 30.14 -19.74
C CYS A 564 -53.54 28.90 -19.23
N SER A 565 -53.07 29.00 -18.06
CA SER A 565 -53.71 28.79 -16.74
C SER A 565 -53.67 27.37 -16.21
N ASN A 566 -53.09 27.30 -15.04
CA ASN A 566 -53.56 26.58 -13.84
C ASN A 566 -53.39 25.06 -13.71
N LEU A 567 -52.86 24.78 -12.64
CA LEU A 567 -53.33 23.99 -11.47
C LEU A 567 -52.39 22.83 -11.10
N MET A 568 -51.76 23.03 -9.95
CA MET A 568 -51.90 22.27 -8.69
C MET A 568 -51.55 20.78 -8.68
N ALA A 569 -50.62 20.55 -7.77
CA ALA A 569 -50.67 19.59 -6.67
C ALA A 569 -50.64 18.09 -6.99
N GLY A 570 -49.73 17.48 -6.32
CA GLY A 570 -49.54 16.02 -6.11
C GLY A 570 -48.17 15.73 -5.57
#